data_047d51be3e448f2e4f014b9f7cf4fc45
#
_entry.id   047d51be3e448f2e4f014b9f7cf4fc45
#
_cell.length_a   1.000
_cell.length_b   1.000
_cell.length_c   1.000
_cell.angle_alpha   90.00
_cell.angle_beta   90.00
_cell.angle_gamma   90.00
#
_symmetry.space_group_name_H-M   'P 1'
#
loop_
_entity.id
_entity.type
_entity.pdbx_description
1 polymer ?
#
loop_
_entity_poly.entity_id
_entity_poly.type
_entity_poly.pdbx_seq_one_letter_code
_entity_poly.pdbx_strand_id
1 'polypeptide(L)'
;MGGTSTDVSRYAGRYEHVMETTLDGVTIQSPQLDVNTVASGGSSCLFFRNGLFVVGPDSASAHPGPTCYRKGGPLAITDANLVTGRLAIEMFPRIFGPNENEGLDIHASLQAFEALTTHINAETGRTMSVDEVAQGFIRVANEVMCRPIRSLTQARGFSTSKHVLACFGGAGGQHACSIARALGIKTVVLHKYSSILSAFGMALADRVFEVQEPSNETWDHTPATLERIQTRADALAKRAQDELLAQGFARDRIHLEVYLHMRYDGTDTALMTLKPADSWNMESVFVDTYRQEFGFVLSNRAILIDDIRVRAVGRTFDSLGPSVLAEHAAQGTRYAHAKALDTASQRPVYFDGEGRLPTPIVRLKDLSAFEYVPGPAILIDETQTILVEPRCIAHILTQAVLIEIQYDEGRP
;
A
#
# COMPACT_ATOMS: atom_id res chain seq x y z
N MET A 1 -3.81 -4.22 3.08
CA MET A 1 -4.60 -4.31 4.33
C MET A 1 -5.15 -5.70 4.48
N GLY A 2 -4.78 -6.36 5.57
CA GLY A 2 -5.30 -7.67 5.99
C GLY A 2 -6.25 -7.57 7.17
N GLY A 3 -6.33 -8.66 7.97
CA GLY A 3 -7.14 -8.69 9.18
C GLY A 3 -6.58 -7.84 10.32
N THR A 4 -5.25 -7.83 10.55
CA THR A 4 -4.63 -7.23 11.74
C THR A 4 -3.90 -5.93 11.44
N SER A 5 -3.26 -5.81 10.27
CA SER A 5 -2.39 -4.68 9.94
C SER A 5 -2.52 -4.24 8.50
N THR A 6 -1.95 -3.09 8.22
CA THR A 6 -1.78 -2.54 6.87
C THR A 6 -0.31 -2.22 6.66
N ASP A 7 0.24 -2.76 5.58
CA ASP A 7 1.60 -2.49 5.14
C ASP A 7 1.57 -1.45 4.03
N VAL A 8 2.48 -0.50 4.12
CA VAL A 8 2.62 0.59 3.14
C VAL A 8 4.06 0.67 2.69
N SER A 9 4.25 0.74 1.38
CA SER A 9 5.53 1.01 0.75
C SER A 9 5.36 1.97 -0.41
N ARG A 10 6.43 2.66 -0.79
CA ARG A 10 6.46 3.53 -1.96
C ARG A 10 7.34 2.90 -3.04
N TYR A 11 6.91 3.03 -4.29
CA TYR A 11 7.66 2.60 -5.47
C TYR A 11 7.68 3.74 -6.50
N ALA A 12 8.88 4.07 -6.99
CA ALA A 12 9.08 5.11 -8.00
C ALA A 12 10.06 4.63 -9.09
N GLY A 13 9.74 3.47 -9.70
CA GLY A 13 10.60 2.82 -10.70
C GLY A 13 11.66 1.91 -10.08
N ARG A 14 11.93 2.03 -8.79
CA ARG A 14 12.82 1.16 -8.01
C ARG A 14 12.28 0.95 -6.61
N TYR A 15 12.71 -0.14 -5.98
CA TYR A 15 12.40 -0.39 -4.56
C TYR A 15 13.21 0.57 -3.68
N GLU A 16 12.52 1.16 -2.71
CA GLU A 16 13.17 1.95 -1.67
C GLU A 16 13.69 1.03 -0.58
N HIS A 17 14.92 1.29 -0.11
CA HIS A 17 15.57 0.48 0.91
C HIS A 17 15.92 1.35 2.10
N VAL A 18 15.82 0.78 3.29
CA VAL A 18 16.42 1.30 4.51
C VAL A 18 17.57 0.40 4.89
N MET A 19 18.67 1.01 5.31
CA MET A 19 19.91 0.31 5.64
C MET A 19 19.99 -0.02 7.12
N GLU A 20 19.24 0.73 7.92
CA GLU A 20 19.22 0.64 9.36
C GLU A 20 17.78 0.75 9.86
N THR A 21 17.38 -0.13 10.75
CA THR A 21 16.06 -0.12 11.37
C THR A 21 16.22 -0.30 12.88
N THR A 22 15.56 0.55 13.66
CA THR A 22 15.51 0.40 15.10
C THR A 22 14.21 -0.29 15.52
N LEU A 23 14.30 -1.49 16.09
CA LEU A 23 13.20 -2.25 16.67
C LEU A 23 13.41 -2.37 18.18
N ASP A 24 12.44 -1.91 18.95
CA ASP A 24 12.48 -1.93 20.43
C ASP A 24 13.79 -1.40 21.04
N GLY A 25 14.37 -0.36 20.41
CA GLY A 25 15.61 0.26 20.85
C GLY A 25 16.88 -0.46 20.40
N VAL A 26 16.77 -1.55 19.63
CA VAL A 26 17.90 -2.24 19.00
C VAL A 26 18.03 -1.81 17.56
N THR A 27 19.15 -1.22 17.21
CA THR A 27 19.47 -0.83 15.84
C THR A 27 20.05 -2.01 15.08
N ILE A 28 19.40 -2.37 13.97
CA ILE A 28 19.78 -3.47 13.08
C ILE A 28 20.29 -2.84 11.78
N GLN A 29 21.56 -3.03 11.47
CA GLN A 29 22.17 -2.63 10.20
C GLN A 29 22.04 -3.76 9.19
N SER A 30 20.90 -3.83 8.55
CA SER A 30 20.61 -4.79 7.49
C SER A 30 19.77 -4.14 6.41
N PRO A 31 20.17 -4.24 5.13
CA PRO A 31 19.34 -3.74 4.04
C PRO A 31 18.00 -4.43 3.99
N GLN A 32 16.93 -3.65 4.03
CA GLN A 32 15.56 -4.14 3.87
C GLN A 32 14.74 -3.17 3.05
N LEU A 33 13.64 -3.65 2.49
CA LEU A 33 12.68 -2.79 1.82
C LEU A 33 12.04 -1.83 2.82
N ASP A 34 11.84 -0.58 2.42
CA ASP A 34 11.15 0.41 3.24
C ASP A 34 9.65 0.15 3.24
N VAL A 35 9.23 -0.69 4.19
CA VAL A 35 7.82 -1.04 4.40
C VAL A 35 7.40 -0.58 5.79
N ASN A 36 6.41 0.29 5.84
CA ASN A 36 5.84 0.80 7.09
C ASN A 36 4.56 0.05 7.43
N THR A 37 4.51 -0.60 8.57
CA THR A 37 3.35 -1.34 9.06
C THR A 37 2.60 -0.55 10.11
N VAL A 38 1.28 -0.52 10.01
CA VAL A 38 0.41 0.08 11.01
C VAL A 38 -0.63 -0.93 11.50
N ALA A 39 -0.91 -0.93 12.80
CA ALA A 39 -1.90 -1.80 13.44
C ALA A 39 -3.34 -1.33 13.11
N SER A 40 -3.72 -1.44 11.85
CA SER A 40 -5.07 -1.15 11.35
C SER A 40 -5.45 -2.17 10.28
N GLY A 41 -6.40 -3.02 10.59
CA GLY A 41 -6.89 -4.08 9.71
C GLY A 41 -8.36 -4.38 9.97
N GLY A 42 -8.91 -5.37 9.28
CA GLY A 42 -10.32 -5.76 9.42
C GLY A 42 -10.70 -6.19 10.85
N SER A 43 -9.76 -6.80 11.57
CA SER A 43 -9.97 -7.26 12.97
C SER A 43 -9.52 -6.24 14.03
N SER A 44 -9.15 -5.01 13.66
CA SER A 44 -8.79 -3.97 14.63
C SER A 44 -10.00 -3.63 15.49
N CYS A 45 -9.81 -3.73 16.83
CA CYS A 45 -10.87 -3.56 17.82
C CYS A 45 -11.34 -2.11 17.90
N LEU A 46 -12.64 -1.94 18.15
CA LEU A 46 -13.30 -0.64 18.25
C LEU A 46 -13.56 -0.30 19.70
N PHE A 47 -13.16 0.90 20.09
CA PHE A 47 -13.37 1.43 21.45
C PHE A 47 -13.92 2.85 21.39
N PHE A 48 -14.78 3.18 22.34
CA PHE A 48 -15.13 4.56 22.61
C PHE A 48 -14.56 4.92 23.97
N ARG A 49 -13.64 5.87 24.02
CA ARG A 49 -12.92 6.25 25.23
C ARG A 49 -12.72 7.77 25.29
N ASN A 50 -13.05 8.37 26.43
CA ASN A 50 -12.90 9.81 26.64
C ASN A 50 -13.58 10.67 25.54
N GLY A 51 -14.77 10.26 25.10
CA GLY A 51 -15.52 10.97 24.06
C GLY A 51 -14.99 10.81 22.63
N LEU A 52 -14.04 9.90 22.39
CA LEU A 52 -13.39 9.69 21.09
C LEU A 52 -13.57 8.26 20.56
N PHE A 53 -13.71 8.16 19.24
CA PHE A 53 -13.61 6.90 18.53
C PHE A 53 -12.14 6.47 18.46
N VAL A 54 -11.83 5.24 18.87
CA VAL A 54 -10.49 4.66 18.87
C VAL A 54 -10.52 3.33 18.13
N VAL A 55 -9.58 3.12 17.22
CA VAL A 55 -9.41 1.88 16.46
C VAL A 55 -8.02 1.32 16.73
N GLY A 56 -7.98 0.09 17.23
CA GLY A 56 -6.75 -0.57 17.61
C GLY A 56 -6.07 0.08 18.84
N PRO A 57 -4.77 -0.20 19.08
CA PRO A 57 -3.92 -1.15 18.32
C PRO A 57 -4.32 -2.62 18.48
N ASP A 58 -5.18 -2.95 19.44
CA ASP A 58 -5.63 -4.32 19.68
C ASP A 58 -6.34 -4.90 18.47
N SER A 59 -6.09 -6.17 18.18
CA SER A 59 -6.73 -6.93 17.13
C SER A 59 -7.47 -8.13 17.70
N ALA A 60 -8.71 -8.35 17.24
CA ALA A 60 -9.46 -9.58 17.50
C ALA A 60 -8.83 -10.81 16.82
N SER A 61 -7.86 -10.59 15.93
CA SER A 61 -7.19 -11.63 15.14
C SER A 61 -8.16 -12.50 14.32
N ALA A 62 -7.80 -13.73 14.02
CA ALA A 62 -8.68 -14.72 13.41
C ALA A 62 -9.50 -15.49 14.47
N HIS A 63 -9.00 -15.53 15.72
CA HIS A 63 -9.66 -16.16 16.86
C HIS A 63 -9.47 -15.30 18.12
N PRO A 64 -10.54 -14.90 18.79
CA PRO A 64 -11.96 -15.15 18.49
C PRO A 64 -12.44 -14.50 17.19
N GLY A 65 -11.72 -13.51 16.66
CA GLY A 65 -12.12 -12.71 15.52
C GLY A 65 -13.14 -11.61 15.86
N PRO A 66 -13.58 -10.82 14.87
CA PRO A 66 -14.68 -9.86 15.00
C PRO A 66 -15.96 -10.50 15.56
N THR A 67 -16.86 -9.69 16.12
CA THR A 67 -18.16 -10.14 16.64
C THR A 67 -18.93 -11.00 15.63
N CYS A 68 -18.93 -10.63 14.35
CA CYS A 68 -19.61 -11.37 13.29
C CYS A 68 -19.03 -12.78 13.03
N TYR A 69 -17.88 -13.14 13.59
CA TYR A 69 -17.30 -14.49 13.43
C TYR A 69 -17.93 -15.55 14.36
N ARG A 70 -18.89 -15.18 15.20
CA ARG A 70 -19.67 -16.07 16.08
C ARG A 70 -18.84 -16.81 17.14
N LYS A 71 -17.66 -16.29 17.48
CA LYS A 71 -16.76 -16.88 18.48
C LYS A 71 -16.60 -16.00 19.74
N GLY A 72 -17.54 -15.07 19.98
CA GLY A 72 -17.53 -14.18 21.15
C GLY A 72 -16.48 -13.08 21.12
N GLY A 73 -16.01 -12.70 19.95
CA GLY A 73 -15.04 -11.63 19.79
C GLY A 73 -15.62 -10.22 19.94
N PRO A 74 -14.75 -9.20 20.09
CA PRO A 74 -15.14 -7.81 20.22
C PRO A 74 -15.59 -7.21 18.89
N LEU A 75 -16.25 -6.03 18.93
CA LEU A 75 -16.49 -5.22 17.74
C LEU A 75 -15.17 -4.83 17.07
N ALA A 76 -15.11 -5.00 15.76
CA ALA A 76 -13.96 -4.69 14.92
C ALA A 76 -14.38 -3.95 13.64
N ILE A 77 -13.41 -3.52 12.82
CA ILE A 77 -13.66 -2.82 11.55
C ILE A 77 -14.50 -3.67 10.59
N THR A 78 -14.32 -5.00 10.59
CA THR A 78 -15.16 -5.90 9.79
C THR A 78 -16.64 -5.76 10.18
N ASP A 79 -16.96 -5.66 11.48
CA ASP A 79 -18.33 -5.45 11.94
C ASP A 79 -18.89 -4.10 11.48
N ALA A 80 -18.06 -3.04 11.50
CA ALA A 80 -18.46 -1.72 11.00
C ALA A 80 -18.75 -1.75 9.49
N ASN A 81 -17.91 -2.41 8.69
CA ASN A 81 -18.16 -2.59 7.26
C ASN A 81 -19.40 -3.47 7.00
N LEU A 82 -19.65 -4.43 7.87
CA LEU A 82 -20.82 -5.32 7.76
C LEU A 82 -22.13 -4.57 8.02
N VAL A 83 -22.23 -3.83 9.12
CA VAL A 83 -23.47 -3.10 9.48
C VAL A 83 -23.75 -1.94 8.53
N THR A 84 -22.72 -1.29 7.98
CA THR A 84 -22.89 -0.25 6.93
C THR A 84 -23.26 -0.83 5.56
N GLY A 85 -23.29 -2.16 5.41
CA GLY A 85 -23.72 -2.84 4.18
C GLY A 85 -22.60 -3.03 3.14
N ARG A 86 -21.36 -2.69 3.45
CA ARG A 86 -20.21 -2.77 2.51
C ARG A 86 -19.76 -4.19 2.20
N LEU A 87 -20.18 -5.18 3.01
CA LEU A 87 -19.86 -6.59 2.82
C LEU A 87 -21.08 -7.37 2.38
N ALA A 88 -20.96 -8.10 1.28
CA ALA A 88 -21.99 -8.99 0.76
C ALA A 88 -21.91 -10.36 1.45
N ILE A 89 -22.67 -10.55 2.54
CA ILE A 89 -22.63 -11.73 3.42
C ILE A 89 -22.85 -13.03 2.63
N GLU A 90 -23.73 -13.00 1.67
CA GLU A 90 -24.10 -14.12 0.80
C GLU A 90 -22.96 -14.61 -0.08
N MET A 91 -21.92 -13.78 -0.24
CA MET A 91 -20.71 -14.10 -1.02
C MET A 91 -19.54 -14.53 -0.16
N PHE A 92 -19.66 -14.40 1.17
CA PHE A 92 -18.60 -14.86 2.08
C PHE A 92 -18.63 -16.38 2.27
N PRO A 93 -17.46 -17.00 2.47
CA PRO A 93 -17.39 -18.43 2.75
C PRO A 93 -18.08 -18.76 4.10
N ARG A 94 -18.61 -19.96 4.21
CA ARG A 94 -19.22 -20.45 5.45
C ARG A 94 -18.18 -21.18 6.29
N ILE A 95 -17.26 -20.43 6.89
CA ILE A 95 -16.13 -20.93 7.68
C ILE A 95 -16.10 -20.34 9.10
N PHE A 96 -17.17 -19.66 9.51
CA PHE A 96 -17.27 -19.00 10.81
C PHE A 96 -18.08 -19.85 11.80
N GLY A 97 -18.15 -19.36 13.04
CA GLY A 97 -18.79 -20.08 14.14
C GLY A 97 -17.90 -21.12 14.79
N PRO A 98 -18.34 -21.70 15.92
CA PRO A 98 -17.59 -22.70 16.68
C PRO A 98 -17.22 -23.94 15.87
N ASN A 99 -18.07 -24.33 14.92
CA ASN A 99 -17.89 -25.53 14.09
C ASN A 99 -17.37 -25.19 12.68
N GLU A 100 -16.99 -23.94 12.39
CA GLU A 100 -16.41 -23.47 11.13
C GLU A 100 -17.26 -23.80 9.88
N ASN A 101 -18.59 -23.74 10.02
CA ASN A 101 -19.57 -24.07 8.97
C ASN A 101 -20.69 -23.03 8.82
N GLU A 102 -20.57 -21.86 9.47
CA GLU A 102 -21.58 -20.81 9.47
C GLU A 102 -21.11 -19.60 8.66
N GLY A 103 -22.06 -18.77 8.21
CA GLY A 103 -21.77 -17.45 7.61
C GLY A 103 -21.56 -16.38 8.68
N LEU A 104 -21.21 -15.17 8.24
CA LEU A 104 -21.07 -13.99 9.11
C LEU A 104 -22.38 -13.69 9.83
N ASP A 105 -22.31 -13.25 11.10
CA ASP A 105 -23.46 -12.87 11.94
C ASP A 105 -23.68 -11.37 11.95
N ILE A 106 -24.50 -10.88 11.04
CA ILE A 106 -24.86 -9.46 11.01
C ILE A 106 -25.70 -9.05 12.24
N HIS A 107 -26.53 -9.95 12.77
CA HIS A 107 -27.40 -9.62 13.90
C HIS A 107 -26.58 -9.37 15.17
N ALA A 108 -25.56 -10.19 15.43
CA ALA A 108 -24.64 -9.98 16.53
C ALA A 108 -23.92 -8.64 16.42
N SER A 109 -23.42 -8.29 15.23
CA SER A 109 -22.76 -6.99 14.99
C SER A 109 -23.74 -5.82 15.16
N LEU A 110 -24.95 -5.91 14.64
CA LEU A 110 -25.99 -4.86 14.81
C LEU A 110 -26.31 -4.65 16.28
N GLN A 111 -26.61 -5.70 17.02
CA GLN A 111 -26.93 -5.64 18.45
C GLN A 111 -25.79 -4.99 19.26
N ALA A 112 -24.55 -5.36 18.98
CA ALA A 112 -23.38 -4.79 19.64
C ALA A 112 -23.21 -3.30 19.29
N PHE A 113 -23.43 -2.90 18.02
CA PHE A 113 -23.38 -1.49 17.61
C PHE A 113 -24.54 -0.68 18.17
N GLU A 114 -25.76 -1.23 18.32
CA GLU A 114 -26.89 -0.56 18.96
C GLU A 114 -26.60 -0.25 20.42
N ALA A 115 -26.01 -1.21 21.15
CA ALA A 115 -25.59 -1.01 22.54
C ALA A 115 -24.51 0.06 22.65
N LEU A 116 -23.49 0.01 21.77
CA LEU A 116 -22.41 1.00 21.72
C LEU A 116 -22.93 2.40 21.36
N THR A 117 -23.84 2.50 20.38
CA THR A 117 -24.45 3.76 19.96
C THR A 117 -25.26 4.40 21.10
N THR A 118 -26.01 3.58 21.84
CA THR A 118 -26.75 4.03 23.03
C THR A 118 -25.81 4.61 24.09
N HIS A 119 -24.71 3.93 24.37
CA HIS A 119 -23.67 4.39 25.29
C HIS A 119 -23.06 5.71 24.83
N ILE A 120 -22.64 5.82 23.56
CA ILE A 120 -22.04 7.02 22.99
C ILE A 120 -22.99 8.20 23.08
N ASN A 121 -24.26 8.02 22.71
CA ASN A 121 -25.25 9.07 22.74
C ASN A 121 -25.52 9.56 24.19
N ALA A 122 -25.56 8.64 25.15
CA ALA A 122 -25.73 8.98 26.57
C ALA A 122 -24.51 9.76 27.12
N GLU A 123 -23.27 9.36 26.75
CA GLU A 123 -22.05 10.00 27.23
C GLU A 123 -21.83 11.39 26.59
N THR A 124 -22.17 11.53 25.30
CA THR A 124 -21.85 12.75 24.55
C THR A 124 -23.00 13.73 24.41
N GLY A 125 -24.24 13.34 24.77
CA GLY A 125 -25.44 14.10 24.53
C GLY A 125 -25.83 14.23 23.05
N ARG A 126 -25.24 13.42 22.16
CA ARG A 126 -25.54 13.38 20.73
C ARG A 126 -26.69 12.42 20.41
N THR A 127 -27.20 12.51 19.18
CA THR A 127 -28.22 11.60 18.63
C THR A 127 -27.70 10.96 17.35
N MET A 128 -26.64 10.14 17.48
CA MET A 128 -26.05 9.42 16.35
C MET A 128 -26.81 8.13 16.09
N SER A 129 -26.96 7.78 14.82
CA SER A 129 -27.44 6.47 14.35
C SER A 129 -26.31 5.43 14.39
N VAL A 130 -26.66 4.15 14.30
CA VAL A 130 -25.70 3.04 14.20
C VAL A 130 -24.78 3.23 12.98
N ASP A 131 -25.33 3.68 11.87
CA ASP A 131 -24.55 3.96 10.65
C ASP A 131 -23.49 5.04 10.86
N GLU A 132 -23.84 6.14 11.50
CA GLU A 132 -22.93 7.25 11.79
C GLU A 132 -21.82 6.82 12.76
N VAL A 133 -22.15 6.00 13.77
CA VAL A 133 -21.16 5.45 14.70
C VAL A 133 -20.22 4.49 13.98
N ALA A 134 -20.73 3.54 13.20
CA ALA A 134 -19.91 2.61 12.43
C ALA A 134 -19.01 3.35 11.41
N GLN A 135 -19.56 4.34 10.71
CA GLN A 135 -18.83 5.19 9.78
C GLN A 135 -17.76 6.03 10.50
N GLY A 136 -18.02 6.49 11.72
CA GLY A 136 -17.05 7.19 12.54
C GLY A 136 -15.80 6.34 12.80
N PHE A 137 -15.96 5.06 13.14
CA PHE A 137 -14.85 4.12 13.32
C PHE A 137 -14.12 3.84 12.00
N ILE A 138 -14.86 3.67 10.89
CA ILE A 138 -14.24 3.48 9.56
C ILE A 138 -13.39 4.71 9.19
N ARG A 139 -13.85 5.92 9.47
CA ARG A 139 -13.09 7.16 9.24
C ARG A 139 -11.79 7.19 10.04
N VAL A 140 -11.84 6.81 11.32
CA VAL A 140 -10.64 6.73 12.17
C VAL A 140 -9.67 5.69 11.63
N ALA A 141 -10.14 4.50 11.24
CA ALA A 141 -9.30 3.47 10.64
C ALA A 141 -8.62 3.96 9.36
N ASN A 142 -9.37 4.63 8.47
CA ASN A 142 -8.83 5.19 7.24
C ASN A 142 -7.74 6.23 7.52
N GLU A 143 -7.95 7.12 8.50
CA GLU A 143 -6.94 8.11 8.88
C GLU A 143 -5.69 7.47 9.48
N VAL A 144 -5.83 6.42 10.29
CA VAL A 144 -4.68 5.63 10.79
C VAL A 144 -3.88 5.03 9.63
N MET A 145 -4.55 4.51 8.59
CA MET A 145 -3.89 3.98 7.39
C MET A 145 -3.27 5.07 6.49
N CYS A 146 -3.81 6.29 6.49
CA CYS A 146 -3.22 7.43 5.76
C CYS A 146 -1.88 7.89 6.34
N ARG A 147 -1.64 7.72 7.66
CA ARG A 147 -0.42 8.21 8.33
C ARG A 147 0.87 7.65 7.73
N PRO A 148 1.07 6.32 7.60
CA PRO A 148 2.27 5.78 6.98
C PRO A 148 2.41 6.18 5.51
N ILE A 149 1.30 6.37 4.76
CA ILE A 149 1.36 6.85 3.38
C ILE A 149 1.91 8.29 3.35
N ARG A 150 1.44 9.18 4.24
CA ARG A 150 1.98 10.54 4.35
C ARG A 150 3.43 10.56 4.79
N SER A 151 3.83 9.64 5.69
CA SER A 151 5.22 9.51 6.13
C SER A 151 6.16 9.13 4.99
N LEU A 152 5.76 8.18 4.13
CA LEU A 152 6.55 7.75 2.98
C LEU A 152 6.49 8.71 1.78
N THR A 153 5.58 9.68 1.79
CA THR A 153 5.40 10.64 0.69
C THR A 153 5.63 12.07 1.14
N GLN A 154 4.67 12.70 1.79
CA GLN A 154 4.71 14.12 2.15
C GLN A 154 5.89 14.47 3.06
N ALA A 155 6.16 13.64 4.07
CA ALA A 155 7.30 13.86 4.97
C ALA A 155 8.66 13.78 4.25
N ARG A 156 8.71 13.12 3.09
CA ARG A 156 9.89 13.04 2.21
C ARG A 156 9.85 13.99 1.02
N GLY A 157 8.97 15.01 1.06
CA GLY A 157 8.87 16.03 0.02
C GLY A 157 8.15 15.59 -1.26
N PHE A 158 7.46 14.43 -1.26
CA PHE A 158 6.68 13.99 -2.41
C PHE A 158 5.22 14.40 -2.29
N SER A 159 4.61 14.85 -3.39
CA SER A 159 3.17 15.12 -3.44
C SER A 159 2.38 13.83 -3.57
N THR A 160 1.47 13.54 -2.62
CA THR A 160 0.59 12.36 -2.69
C THR A 160 -0.30 12.36 -3.93
N SER A 161 -0.77 13.52 -4.37
CA SER A 161 -1.65 13.66 -5.54
C SER A 161 -1.01 13.22 -6.88
N LYS A 162 0.33 13.08 -6.91
CA LYS A 162 1.07 12.57 -8.08
C LYS A 162 1.28 11.07 -8.05
N HIS A 163 0.81 10.37 -7.00
CA HIS A 163 0.93 8.93 -6.85
C HIS A 163 -0.35 8.22 -7.29
N VAL A 164 -0.22 6.96 -7.60
CA VAL A 164 -1.31 6.00 -7.75
C VAL A 164 -1.34 5.14 -6.49
N LEU A 165 -2.51 4.90 -5.94
CA LEU A 165 -2.68 3.99 -4.81
C LEU A 165 -2.84 2.55 -5.31
N ALA A 166 -1.77 1.76 -5.27
CA ALA A 166 -1.87 0.33 -5.49
C ALA A 166 -2.37 -0.35 -4.20
N CYS A 167 -3.61 -0.80 -4.21
CA CYS A 167 -4.26 -1.39 -3.04
C CYS A 167 -4.22 -2.92 -3.12
N PHE A 168 -3.87 -3.57 -2.00
CA PHE A 168 -3.80 -5.02 -1.89
C PHE A 168 -4.23 -5.53 -0.51
N GLY A 169 -4.42 -6.87 -0.41
CA GLY A 169 -5.01 -7.53 0.75
C GLY A 169 -6.53 -7.59 0.69
N GLY A 170 -7.14 -8.63 1.23
CA GLY A 170 -8.58 -8.91 1.10
C GLY A 170 -9.52 -7.85 1.64
N ALA A 171 -9.08 -7.04 2.63
CA ALA A 171 -9.86 -5.96 3.21
C ALA A 171 -9.59 -4.57 2.58
N GLY A 172 -8.48 -4.40 1.87
CA GLY A 172 -8.04 -3.08 1.40
C GLY A 172 -9.03 -2.41 0.44
N GLY A 173 -9.64 -3.17 -0.45
CA GLY A 173 -10.59 -2.66 -1.44
C GLY A 173 -11.83 -1.98 -0.85
N GLN A 174 -12.17 -2.26 0.42
CA GLN A 174 -13.31 -1.63 1.13
C GLN A 174 -13.01 -0.19 1.58
N HIS A 175 -11.73 0.19 1.64
CA HIS A 175 -11.24 1.46 2.18
C HIS A 175 -10.53 2.32 1.14
N ALA A 176 -10.14 1.73 0.01
CA ALA A 176 -9.24 2.33 -0.97
C ALA A 176 -9.70 3.67 -1.54
N CYS A 177 -10.99 3.81 -1.89
CA CYS A 177 -11.54 5.07 -2.42
C CYS A 177 -11.52 6.20 -1.38
N SER A 178 -11.95 5.91 -0.13
CA SER A 178 -11.92 6.87 0.97
C SER A 178 -10.50 7.33 1.30
N ILE A 179 -9.53 6.39 1.35
CA ILE A 179 -8.11 6.69 1.59
C ILE A 179 -7.54 7.55 0.45
N ALA A 180 -7.79 7.18 -0.81
CA ALA A 180 -7.34 7.93 -1.97
C ALA A 180 -7.88 9.37 -1.92
N ARG A 181 -9.18 9.54 -1.60
CA ARG A 181 -9.82 10.85 -1.47
C ARG A 181 -9.19 11.69 -0.36
N ALA A 182 -8.91 11.11 0.82
CA ALA A 182 -8.27 11.79 1.95
C ALA A 182 -6.81 12.21 1.66
N LEU A 183 -6.15 11.58 0.70
CA LEU A 183 -4.77 11.85 0.29
C LEU A 183 -4.67 12.70 -1.00
N GLY A 184 -5.78 13.04 -1.64
CA GLY A 184 -5.80 13.73 -2.92
C GLY A 184 -5.32 12.87 -4.11
N ILE A 185 -5.33 11.54 -3.96
CA ILE A 185 -4.92 10.60 -5.01
C ILE A 185 -6.10 10.37 -5.95
N LYS A 186 -5.87 10.52 -7.26
CA LYS A 186 -6.92 10.42 -8.28
C LYS A 186 -7.16 8.99 -8.79
N THR A 187 -6.19 8.11 -8.62
CA THR A 187 -6.23 6.77 -9.23
C THR A 187 -5.90 5.70 -8.19
N VAL A 188 -6.76 4.71 -8.10
CA VAL A 188 -6.55 3.49 -7.31
C VAL A 188 -6.44 2.30 -8.25
N VAL A 189 -5.49 1.40 -8.00
CA VAL A 189 -5.32 0.17 -8.75
C VAL A 189 -5.44 -1.02 -7.80
N LEU A 190 -6.29 -1.98 -8.16
CA LEU A 190 -6.43 -3.26 -7.47
C LEU A 190 -6.15 -4.38 -8.48
N HIS A 191 -5.05 -5.07 -8.29
CA HIS A 191 -4.69 -6.20 -9.15
C HIS A 191 -5.66 -7.37 -8.93
N LYS A 192 -5.90 -8.20 -9.94
CA LYS A 192 -6.79 -9.38 -9.82
C LYS A 192 -6.37 -10.36 -8.71
N TYR A 193 -5.09 -10.37 -8.35
CA TYR A 193 -4.55 -11.15 -7.24
C TYR A 193 -4.26 -10.28 -6.00
N SER A 194 -4.99 -9.18 -5.82
CA SER A 194 -4.70 -8.22 -4.72
C SER A 194 -4.75 -8.87 -3.34
N SER A 195 -5.61 -9.85 -3.11
CA SER A 195 -5.72 -10.57 -1.83
C SER A 195 -4.48 -11.41 -1.49
N ILE A 196 -3.72 -11.84 -2.50
CA ILE A 196 -2.48 -12.65 -2.38
C ILE A 196 -1.30 -11.96 -3.09
N LEU A 197 -1.33 -10.63 -3.21
CA LEU A 197 -0.37 -9.89 -4.02
C LEU A 197 1.08 -10.07 -3.54
N SER A 198 1.31 -10.22 -2.24
CA SER A 198 2.65 -10.48 -1.70
C SER A 198 3.21 -11.82 -2.19
N ALA A 199 2.40 -12.88 -2.19
CA ALA A 199 2.82 -14.18 -2.72
C ALA A 199 3.04 -14.13 -4.24
N PHE A 200 2.16 -13.43 -4.96
CA PHE A 200 2.31 -13.21 -6.40
C PHE A 200 3.58 -12.40 -6.72
N GLY A 201 3.87 -11.35 -5.94
CA GLY A 201 5.10 -10.56 -6.07
C GLY A 201 6.37 -11.37 -5.79
N MET A 202 6.34 -12.25 -4.77
CA MET A 202 7.47 -13.16 -4.50
C MET A 202 7.71 -14.13 -5.67
N ALA A 203 6.66 -14.63 -6.30
CA ALA A 203 6.77 -15.51 -7.47
C ALA A 203 7.37 -14.79 -8.69
N LEU A 204 7.24 -13.46 -8.76
CA LEU A 204 7.77 -12.61 -9.82
C LEU A 204 9.11 -11.92 -9.45
N ALA A 205 9.59 -12.12 -8.23
CA ALA A 205 10.79 -11.44 -7.78
C ALA A 205 12.03 -11.88 -8.56
N ASP A 206 12.84 -10.91 -8.91
CA ASP A 206 14.17 -11.14 -9.46
C ASP A 206 15.11 -11.71 -8.41
N ARG A 207 16.11 -12.45 -8.85
CA ARG A 207 17.17 -12.92 -7.97
C ARG A 207 18.18 -11.81 -7.76
N VAL A 208 18.44 -11.44 -6.52
CA VAL A 208 19.38 -10.38 -6.18
C VAL A 208 20.54 -10.95 -5.39
N PHE A 209 21.77 -10.52 -5.76
CA PHE A 209 22.96 -10.77 -4.97
C PHE A 209 23.69 -9.44 -4.75
N GLU A 210 23.95 -9.12 -3.48
CA GLU A 210 24.59 -7.87 -3.09
C GLU A 210 25.94 -8.15 -2.46
N VAL A 211 26.91 -7.29 -2.77
CA VAL A 211 28.21 -7.23 -2.13
C VAL A 211 28.53 -5.79 -1.76
N GLN A 212 29.13 -5.62 -0.61
CA GLN A 212 29.56 -4.30 -0.15
C GLN A 212 30.97 -4.36 0.43
N GLU A 213 31.61 -3.21 0.47
CA GLU A 213 32.92 -3.01 1.02
C GLU A 213 32.98 -1.64 1.68
N PRO A 214 33.47 -1.53 2.93
CA PRO A 214 33.65 -0.25 3.59
C PRO A 214 34.59 0.65 2.81
N SER A 215 34.30 1.94 2.83
CA SER A 215 35.15 2.97 2.21
C SER A 215 35.36 4.11 3.21
N ASN A 216 36.50 4.75 3.14
CA ASN A 216 36.82 5.97 3.89
C ASN A 216 37.31 7.06 2.95
N GLU A 217 36.81 7.05 1.70
CA GLU A 217 37.15 8.03 0.69
C GLU A 217 36.37 9.33 0.87
N THR A 218 37.04 10.44 0.61
CA THR A 218 36.36 11.73 0.44
C THR A 218 36.09 11.95 -1.05
N TRP A 219 34.88 12.38 -1.38
CA TRP A 219 34.54 12.76 -2.76
C TRP A 219 35.20 14.11 -3.08
N ASP A 220 36.43 14.07 -3.58
CA ASP A 220 37.28 15.26 -3.83
C ASP A 220 37.36 15.65 -5.32
N HIS A 221 36.57 15.03 -6.18
CA HIS A 221 36.52 15.23 -7.64
C HIS A 221 37.85 14.92 -8.38
N THR A 222 38.86 14.40 -7.71
CA THR A 222 40.10 14.08 -8.40
C THR A 222 39.97 12.81 -9.24
N PRO A 223 40.65 12.76 -10.43
CA PRO A 223 40.68 11.55 -11.24
C PRO A 223 41.20 10.33 -10.47
N ALA A 224 42.15 10.54 -9.57
CA ALA A 224 42.76 9.47 -8.77
C ALA A 224 41.75 8.85 -7.78
N THR A 225 40.95 9.66 -7.10
CA THR A 225 39.89 9.16 -6.20
C THR A 225 38.80 8.43 -7.00
N LEU A 226 38.38 8.99 -8.13
CA LEU A 226 37.42 8.36 -8.99
C LEU A 226 37.90 7.00 -9.52
N GLU A 227 39.16 6.91 -9.98
CA GLU A 227 39.78 5.66 -10.45
C GLU A 227 39.80 4.58 -9.35
N ARG A 228 40.16 4.96 -8.11
CA ARG A 228 40.13 4.02 -6.96
C ARG A 228 38.74 3.49 -6.70
N ILE A 229 37.72 4.37 -6.67
CA ILE A 229 36.31 3.99 -6.44
C ILE A 229 35.82 3.08 -7.58
N GLN A 230 36.12 3.45 -8.84
CA GLN A 230 35.74 2.65 -10.01
C GLN A 230 36.36 1.26 -9.96
N THR A 231 37.66 1.17 -9.70
CA THR A 231 38.37 -0.12 -9.64
C THR A 231 37.76 -1.04 -8.58
N ARG A 232 37.42 -0.50 -7.41
CA ARG A 232 36.76 -1.27 -6.33
C ARG A 232 35.33 -1.67 -6.70
N ALA A 233 34.55 -0.75 -7.26
CA ALA A 233 33.20 -1.02 -7.72
C ALA A 233 33.18 -2.11 -8.82
N ASP A 234 34.12 -2.07 -9.77
CA ASP A 234 34.22 -3.07 -10.83
C ASP A 234 34.60 -4.45 -10.29
N ALA A 235 35.47 -4.51 -9.28
CA ALA A 235 35.81 -5.78 -8.60
C ALA A 235 34.59 -6.37 -7.88
N LEU A 236 33.79 -5.54 -7.18
CA LEU A 236 32.54 -5.97 -6.55
C LEU A 236 31.51 -6.36 -7.58
N ALA A 237 31.38 -5.62 -8.68
CA ALA A 237 30.46 -5.90 -9.79
C ALA A 237 30.76 -7.26 -10.43
N LYS A 238 32.05 -7.53 -10.68
CA LYS A 238 32.49 -8.82 -11.19
C LYS A 238 32.11 -9.95 -10.22
N ARG A 239 32.40 -9.81 -8.93
CA ARG A 239 32.05 -10.80 -7.91
C ARG A 239 30.56 -11.07 -7.85
N ALA A 240 29.72 -10.01 -7.86
CA ALA A 240 28.27 -10.14 -7.82
C ALA A 240 27.72 -10.79 -9.09
N GLN A 241 28.27 -10.46 -10.26
CA GLN A 241 27.90 -11.06 -11.53
C GLN A 241 28.29 -12.55 -11.60
N ASP A 242 29.51 -12.90 -11.19
CA ASP A 242 30.01 -14.27 -11.20
C ASP A 242 29.12 -15.19 -10.33
N GLU A 243 28.61 -14.69 -9.22
CA GLU A 243 27.67 -15.44 -8.35
C GLU A 243 26.36 -15.74 -9.06
N LEU A 244 25.74 -14.77 -9.74
CA LEU A 244 24.49 -15.02 -10.48
C LEU A 244 24.72 -15.91 -11.72
N LEU A 245 25.87 -15.81 -12.38
CA LEU A 245 26.26 -16.73 -13.45
C LEU A 245 26.38 -18.17 -12.92
N ALA A 246 26.96 -18.36 -11.72
CA ALA A 246 27.05 -19.67 -11.08
C ALA A 246 25.65 -20.22 -10.67
N GLN A 247 24.69 -19.35 -10.42
CA GLN A 247 23.30 -19.70 -10.16
C GLN A 247 22.49 -19.98 -11.45
N GLY A 248 23.12 -19.91 -12.63
CA GLY A 248 22.51 -20.27 -13.92
C GLY A 248 21.86 -19.12 -14.69
N PHE A 249 22.02 -17.88 -14.28
CA PHE A 249 21.53 -16.74 -15.05
C PHE A 249 22.43 -16.47 -16.26
N ALA A 250 21.86 -16.19 -17.41
CA ALA A 250 22.60 -15.72 -18.57
C ALA A 250 23.08 -14.27 -18.34
N ARG A 251 24.23 -13.93 -18.93
CA ARG A 251 24.88 -12.62 -18.71
C ARG A 251 24.01 -11.44 -19.11
N ASP A 252 23.24 -11.54 -20.17
CA ASP A 252 22.30 -10.54 -20.68
C ASP A 252 21.06 -10.36 -19.79
N ARG A 253 20.82 -11.29 -18.86
CA ARG A 253 19.76 -11.21 -17.82
C ARG A 253 20.25 -10.62 -16.51
N ILE A 254 21.54 -10.33 -16.37
CA ILE A 254 22.11 -9.76 -15.15
C ILE A 254 22.29 -8.26 -15.33
N HIS A 255 21.59 -7.49 -14.52
CA HIS A 255 21.75 -6.05 -14.40
C HIS A 255 22.54 -5.69 -13.16
N LEU A 256 23.50 -4.77 -13.30
CA LEU A 256 24.38 -4.33 -12.20
C LEU A 256 24.00 -2.90 -11.79
N GLU A 257 23.82 -2.71 -10.50
CA GLU A 257 23.58 -1.41 -9.87
C GLU A 257 24.73 -1.11 -8.90
N VAL A 258 25.37 0.03 -9.06
CA VAL A 258 26.46 0.49 -8.18
C VAL A 258 25.92 1.61 -7.31
N TYR A 259 26.12 1.47 -6.00
CA TYR A 259 25.73 2.46 -5.01
C TYR A 259 26.94 2.93 -4.22
N LEU A 260 26.96 4.22 -3.88
CA LEU A 260 27.84 4.78 -2.86
C LEU A 260 26.99 5.24 -1.67
N HIS A 261 27.39 4.84 -0.48
CA HIS A 261 26.80 5.32 0.76
C HIS A 261 27.48 6.63 1.14
N MET A 262 26.81 7.76 0.89
CA MET A 262 27.41 9.09 0.95
C MET A 262 26.77 9.93 2.05
N ARG A 263 27.59 10.71 2.74
CA ARG A 263 27.14 11.70 3.74
C ARG A 263 27.99 12.96 3.71
N TYR A 264 27.44 14.04 4.23
CA TYR A 264 28.28 15.18 4.53
C TYR A 264 29.14 14.92 5.76
N ASP A 265 30.39 15.42 5.73
CA ASP A 265 31.28 15.36 6.88
C ASP A 265 30.67 16.04 8.10
N GLY A 266 30.74 15.38 9.27
CA GLY A 266 30.12 15.82 10.52
C GLY A 266 28.59 15.60 10.60
N THR A 267 28.00 14.77 9.73
CA THR A 267 26.64 14.29 9.85
C THR A 267 26.64 12.77 10.05
N ASP A 268 25.64 12.27 10.78
CA ASP A 268 25.47 10.82 11.02
C ASP A 268 24.57 10.16 9.98
N THR A 269 23.88 10.96 9.15
CA THR A 269 22.95 10.44 8.15
C THR A 269 23.63 10.31 6.81
N ALA A 270 23.75 9.07 6.34
CA ALA A 270 24.25 8.74 5.02
C ALA A 270 23.11 8.31 4.09
N LEU A 271 23.22 8.67 2.81
CA LEU A 271 22.26 8.33 1.77
C LEU A 271 22.87 7.33 0.78
N MET A 272 22.10 6.32 0.45
CA MET A 272 22.45 5.35 -0.58
C MET A 272 22.25 5.98 -1.96
N THR A 273 23.30 6.38 -2.61
CA THR A 273 23.32 7.09 -3.89
C THR A 273 23.60 6.13 -5.03
N LEU A 274 22.60 5.95 -5.92
CA LEU A 274 22.73 5.10 -7.10
C LEU A 274 23.55 5.81 -8.18
N LYS A 275 24.55 5.12 -8.72
CA LYS A 275 25.32 5.61 -9.88
C LYS A 275 24.41 5.78 -11.09
N PRO A 276 24.39 6.97 -11.74
CA PRO A 276 23.75 7.15 -13.04
C PRO A 276 24.29 6.16 -14.09
N ALA A 277 23.42 5.76 -15.03
CA ALA A 277 23.80 4.78 -16.05
C ALA A 277 25.06 5.18 -16.83
N ASP A 278 25.10 6.44 -17.26
CA ASP A 278 26.08 6.92 -18.23
C ASP A 278 27.20 7.81 -17.61
N SER A 279 27.23 7.95 -16.28
CA SER A 279 28.20 8.84 -15.66
C SER A 279 28.54 8.42 -14.23
N TRP A 280 29.59 9.01 -13.69
CA TRP A 280 29.96 8.96 -12.28
C TRP A 280 29.62 10.29 -11.56
N ASN A 281 28.63 11.01 -12.01
CA ASN A 281 28.21 12.25 -11.35
C ASN A 281 27.41 11.95 -10.07
N MET A 282 28.07 11.31 -9.12
CA MET A 282 27.47 10.88 -7.85
C MET A 282 27.05 12.05 -6.97
N GLU A 283 27.86 13.13 -6.99
CA GLU A 283 27.57 14.31 -6.17
C GLU A 283 26.24 14.96 -6.53
N SER A 284 25.95 15.17 -7.81
CA SER A 284 24.67 15.75 -8.22
C SER A 284 23.49 14.92 -7.71
N VAL A 285 23.57 13.60 -7.85
CA VAL A 285 22.52 12.70 -7.38
C VAL A 285 22.38 12.75 -5.86
N PHE A 286 23.50 12.74 -5.13
CA PHE A 286 23.49 12.85 -3.68
C PHE A 286 22.90 14.18 -3.20
N VAL A 287 23.36 15.30 -3.75
CA VAL A 287 22.90 16.66 -3.38
C VAL A 287 21.41 16.82 -3.65
N ASP A 288 20.92 16.34 -4.81
CA ASP A 288 19.50 16.44 -5.16
C ASP A 288 18.64 15.56 -4.24
N THR A 289 19.08 14.34 -3.94
CA THR A 289 18.40 13.45 -3.00
C THR A 289 18.40 14.04 -1.58
N TYR A 290 19.53 14.57 -1.13
CA TYR A 290 19.65 15.18 0.20
C TYR A 290 18.76 16.42 0.32
N ARG A 291 18.70 17.29 -0.72
CA ARG A 291 17.80 18.44 -0.74
C ARG A 291 16.33 18.02 -0.69
N GLN A 292 15.99 16.97 -1.41
CA GLN A 292 14.61 16.46 -1.42
C GLN A 292 14.20 15.88 -0.06
N GLU A 293 15.09 15.19 0.61
CA GLU A 293 14.78 14.50 1.88
C GLU A 293 14.80 15.48 3.07
N PHE A 294 15.76 16.41 3.10
CA PHE A 294 15.97 17.31 4.24
C PHE A 294 15.56 18.77 3.99
N GLY A 295 15.27 19.16 2.75
CA GLY A 295 14.89 20.52 2.38
C GLY A 295 16.04 21.51 2.24
N PHE A 296 17.29 21.12 2.52
CA PHE A 296 18.49 21.95 2.43
C PHE A 296 19.70 21.13 1.96
N VAL A 297 20.84 21.81 1.71
CA VAL A 297 22.12 21.21 1.39
C VAL A 297 23.23 21.90 2.18
N LEU A 298 24.34 21.19 2.42
CA LEU A 298 25.51 21.71 3.16
C LEU A 298 26.64 22.02 2.18
N SER A 299 26.57 23.18 1.53
CA SER A 299 27.48 23.57 0.43
C SER A 299 28.97 23.73 0.79
N ASN A 300 29.31 23.79 2.10
CA ASN A 300 30.68 23.97 2.56
C ASN A 300 31.21 22.75 3.34
N ARG A 301 30.61 21.58 3.14
CA ARG A 301 31.00 20.33 3.77
C ARG A 301 31.52 19.36 2.73
N ALA A 302 32.57 18.66 3.08
CA ALA A 302 33.05 17.53 2.27
C ALA A 302 32.01 16.42 2.24
N ILE A 303 31.98 15.66 1.16
CA ILE A 303 31.14 14.47 1.05
C ILE A 303 32.04 13.25 1.28
N LEU A 304 31.67 12.43 2.24
CA LEU A 304 32.36 11.20 2.60
C LEU A 304 31.63 10.00 2.00
N ILE A 305 32.40 8.98 1.63
CA ILE A 305 31.85 7.70 1.14
C ILE A 305 32.15 6.64 2.20
N ASP A 306 31.14 6.17 2.89
CA ASP A 306 31.30 5.18 3.95
C ASP A 306 31.38 3.76 3.39
N ASP A 307 30.61 3.44 2.33
CA ASP A 307 30.57 2.13 1.68
C ASP A 307 30.44 2.24 0.16
N ILE A 308 31.01 1.25 -0.53
CA ILE A 308 30.73 0.94 -1.93
C ILE A 308 29.91 -0.34 -1.95
N ARG A 309 28.77 -0.30 -2.61
CA ARG A 309 27.87 -1.45 -2.73
C ARG A 309 27.56 -1.72 -4.18
N VAL A 310 27.58 -3.00 -4.54
CA VAL A 310 27.11 -3.46 -5.86
C VAL A 310 26.03 -4.49 -5.67
N ARG A 311 24.96 -4.30 -6.42
CA ARG A 311 23.81 -5.17 -6.48
C ARG A 311 23.69 -5.75 -7.88
N ALA A 312 23.77 -7.07 -8.00
CA ALA A 312 23.47 -7.78 -9.23
C ALA A 312 22.03 -8.29 -9.18
N VAL A 313 21.25 -7.98 -10.22
CA VAL A 313 19.84 -8.37 -10.36
C VAL A 313 19.72 -9.32 -11.54
N GLY A 314 19.45 -10.58 -11.27
CA GLY A 314 19.16 -11.61 -12.27
C GLY A 314 17.67 -11.59 -12.60
N ARG A 315 17.31 -11.14 -13.81
CA ARG A 315 15.92 -11.06 -14.25
C ARG A 315 15.33 -12.43 -14.48
N THR A 316 14.22 -12.71 -13.80
CA THR A 316 13.51 -13.99 -13.88
C THR A 316 12.52 -14.02 -15.06
N PHE A 317 11.95 -12.86 -15.40
CA PHE A 317 10.96 -12.72 -16.48
C PHE A 317 11.44 -11.71 -17.54
N ASP A 318 11.08 -11.96 -18.80
CA ASP A 318 11.43 -11.06 -19.91
C ASP A 318 10.51 -9.83 -19.95
N SER A 319 9.21 -10.06 -19.72
CA SER A 319 8.20 -9.01 -19.69
C SER A 319 6.96 -9.48 -18.95
N LEU A 320 6.36 -8.60 -18.18
CA LEU A 320 5.06 -8.80 -17.52
C LEU A 320 3.90 -8.22 -18.35
N GLY A 321 4.16 -7.81 -19.59
CA GLY A 321 3.20 -7.11 -20.43
C GLY A 321 3.14 -5.60 -20.13
N PRO A 322 2.17 -4.88 -20.73
CA PRO A 322 2.01 -3.45 -20.48
C PRO A 322 1.59 -3.20 -19.02
N SER A 323 2.04 -2.08 -18.45
CA SER A 323 1.56 -1.69 -17.14
C SER A 323 0.06 -1.37 -17.17
N VAL A 324 -0.62 -1.52 -16.03
CA VAL A 324 -2.05 -1.20 -15.86
C VAL A 324 -2.37 0.22 -16.37
N LEU A 325 -1.50 1.18 -16.06
CA LEU A 325 -1.67 2.58 -16.50
C LEU A 325 -1.49 2.73 -18.01
N ALA A 326 -0.55 2.01 -18.61
CA ALA A 326 -0.35 2.03 -20.07
C ALA A 326 -1.53 1.38 -20.80
N GLU A 327 -2.08 0.28 -20.29
CA GLU A 327 -3.27 -0.38 -20.82
C GLU A 327 -4.48 0.57 -20.74
N HIS A 328 -4.70 1.22 -19.62
CA HIS A 328 -5.78 2.20 -19.44
C HIS A 328 -5.61 3.39 -20.40
N ALA A 329 -4.41 3.97 -20.49
CA ALA A 329 -4.12 5.08 -21.39
C ALA A 329 -4.34 4.72 -22.87
N ALA A 330 -3.94 3.51 -23.29
CA ALA A 330 -4.16 3.02 -24.65
C ALA A 330 -5.66 2.83 -24.95
N GLN A 331 -6.47 2.45 -23.97
CA GLN A 331 -7.92 2.31 -24.12
C GLN A 331 -8.61 3.68 -24.24
N GLY A 332 -8.13 4.71 -23.53
CA GLY A 332 -8.71 6.05 -23.52
C GLY A 332 -10.16 6.03 -23.04
N THR A 333 -11.08 6.57 -23.82
CA THR A 333 -12.52 6.63 -23.49
C THR A 333 -13.35 5.46 -24.03
N ARG A 334 -12.72 4.44 -24.63
CA ARG A 334 -13.40 3.33 -25.31
C ARG A 334 -13.82 2.21 -24.35
N TYR A 335 -14.37 2.55 -23.19
CA TYR A 335 -14.94 1.59 -22.27
C TYR A 335 -16.44 1.44 -22.50
N ALA A 336 -16.94 0.22 -22.45
CA ALA A 336 -18.38 -0.06 -22.51
C ALA A 336 -18.97 -0.07 -21.09
N HIS A 337 -20.23 0.33 -20.95
CA HIS A 337 -20.96 0.17 -19.68
C HIS A 337 -21.10 -1.34 -19.37
N ALA A 338 -20.81 -1.72 -18.13
CA ALA A 338 -20.82 -3.12 -17.72
C ALA A 338 -22.26 -3.68 -17.74
N LYS A 339 -22.52 -4.64 -18.63
CA LYS A 339 -23.84 -5.28 -18.76
C LYS A 339 -24.28 -6.04 -17.52
N ALA A 340 -23.34 -6.52 -16.72
CA ALA A 340 -23.62 -7.21 -15.46
C ALA A 340 -24.38 -6.34 -14.46
N LEU A 341 -24.34 -5.01 -14.59
CA LEU A 341 -25.10 -4.08 -13.76
C LEU A 341 -26.62 -4.17 -13.98
N ASP A 342 -27.07 -4.53 -15.20
CA ASP A 342 -28.50 -4.57 -15.55
C ASP A 342 -29.26 -5.65 -14.75
N THR A 343 -28.55 -6.69 -14.31
CA THR A 343 -29.13 -7.83 -13.57
C THR A 343 -28.58 -7.97 -12.15
N ALA A 344 -27.73 -7.03 -11.71
CA ALA A 344 -27.09 -7.07 -10.41
C ALA A 344 -28.12 -6.93 -9.27
N SER A 345 -27.96 -7.75 -8.24
CA SER A 345 -28.68 -7.56 -7.00
C SER A 345 -28.21 -6.27 -6.32
N GLN A 346 -29.10 -5.57 -5.64
CA GLN A 346 -28.79 -4.32 -4.97
C GLN A 346 -28.97 -4.46 -3.46
N ARG A 347 -28.14 -3.73 -2.71
CA ARG A 347 -28.29 -3.60 -1.26
C ARG A 347 -28.11 -2.14 -0.82
N PRO A 348 -28.74 -1.72 0.28
CA PRO A 348 -28.49 -0.39 0.84
C PRO A 348 -27.13 -0.36 1.54
N VAL A 349 -26.22 0.49 1.05
CA VAL A 349 -24.88 0.73 1.64
C VAL A 349 -24.81 2.16 2.15
N TYR A 350 -24.32 2.35 3.36
CA TYR A 350 -24.14 3.66 3.95
C TYR A 350 -22.84 4.32 3.45
N PHE A 351 -22.97 5.55 2.95
CA PHE A 351 -21.88 6.41 2.55
C PHE A 351 -21.90 7.72 3.34
N ASP A 352 -20.74 8.17 3.76
CA ASP A 352 -20.59 9.40 4.55
C ASP A 352 -21.14 10.62 3.81
N GLY A 353 -22.07 11.35 4.44
CA GLY A 353 -22.73 12.53 3.87
C GLY A 353 -23.82 12.25 2.83
N GLU A 354 -23.95 11.02 2.34
CA GLU A 354 -24.94 10.62 1.33
C GLU A 354 -26.05 9.73 1.94
N GLY A 355 -25.81 9.12 3.11
CA GLY A 355 -26.71 8.15 3.69
C GLY A 355 -26.67 6.77 3.03
N ARG A 356 -27.77 6.02 3.13
CA ARG A 356 -27.87 4.69 2.51
C ARG A 356 -28.32 4.80 1.06
N LEU A 357 -27.45 4.35 0.14
CA LEU A 357 -27.71 4.32 -1.30
C LEU A 357 -27.92 2.89 -1.80
N PRO A 358 -28.83 2.64 -2.76
CA PRO A 358 -28.92 1.38 -3.48
C PRO A 358 -27.59 1.12 -4.22
N THR A 359 -26.96 -0.01 -3.90
CA THR A 359 -25.60 -0.31 -4.39
C THR A 359 -25.60 -1.68 -5.04
N PRO A 360 -25.36 -1.80 -6.35
CA PRO A 360 -25.30 -3.09 -7.04
C PRO A 360 -24.10 -3.90 -6.60
N ILE A 361 -24.27 -5.23 -6.55
CA ILE A 361 -23.24 -6.21 -6.26
C ILE A 361 -22.93 -6.96 -7.55
N VAL A 362 -21.68 -6.87 -8.02
CA VAL A 362 -21.25 -7.49 -9.27
C VAL A 362 -20.04 -8.38 -8.99
N ARG A 363 -20.07 -9.60 -9.50
CA ARG A 363 -18.90 -10.49 -9.42
C ARG A 363 -17.86 -10.08 -10.47
N LEU A 364 -16.60 -10.00 -10.08
CA LEU A 364 -15.52 -9.63 -11.00
C LEU A 364 -15.43 -10.56 -12.22
N LYS A 365 -15.75 -11.84 -12.07
CA LYS A 365 -15.77 -12.82 -13.17
C LYS A 365 -16.87 -12.59 -14.21
N ASP A 366 -17.90 -11.83 -13.86
CA ASP A 366 -19.03 -11.50 -14.74
C ASP A 366 -18.78 -10.20 -15.51
N LEU A 367 -17.62 -9.55 -15.26
CA LEU A 367 -17.15 -8.35 -15.95
C LEU A 367 -16.14 -8.71 -17.01
N SER A 368 -16.21 -8.03 -18.15
CA SER A 368 -15.26 -8.16 -19.25
C SER A 368 -14.20 -7.06 -19.19
N ALA A 369 -12.99 -7.35 -19.69
CA ALA A 369 -12.01 -6.30 -19.87
C ALA A 369 -12.56 -5.17 -20.76
N PHE A 370 -12.21 -3.93 -20.39
CA PHE A 370 -12.66 -2.70 -21.05
C PHE A 370 -14.14 -2.36 -20.87
N GLU A 371 -14.73 -2.87 -19.81
CA GLU A 371 -15.98 -2.35 -19.25
C GLU A 371 -15.70 -1.33 -18.13
N TYR A 372 -16.68 -0.46 -17.84
CA TYR A 372 -16.63 0.43 -16.69
C TYR A 372 -17.86 0.24 -15.79
N VAL A 373 -17.66 0.45 -14.51
CA VAL A 373 -18.70 0.39 -13.46
C VAL A 373 -18.71 1.73 -12.71
N PRO A 374 -19.78 2.52 -12.82
CA PRO A 374 -19.91 3.73 -12.01
C PRO A 374 -20.23 3.36 -10.55
N GLY A 375 -19.70 4.13 -9.61
CA GLY A 375 -20.09 4.04 -8.20
C GLY A 375 -21.42 4.77 -7.90
N PRO A 376 -22.14 4.34 -6.85
CA PRO A 376 -21.72 3.29 -5.91
C PRO A 376 -21.89 1.87 -6.48
N ALA A 377 -20.92 0.99 -6.20
CA ALA A 377 -20.99 -0.43 -6.54
C ALA A 377 -20.09 -1.28 -5.63
N ILE A 378 -20.43 -2.55 -5.44
CA ILE A 378 -19.57 -3.54 -4.81
C ILE A 378 -19.11 -4.51 -5.90
N LEU A 379 -17.80 -4.59 -6.13
CA LEU A 379 -17.19 -5.60 -6.98
C LEU A 379 -16.57 -6.66 -6.08
N ILE A 380 -16.87 -7.92 -6.35
CA ILE A 380 -16.49 -9.02 -5.45
C ILE A 380 -15.98 -10.23 -6.21
N ASP A 381 -14.99 -10.91 -5.64
CA ASP A 381 -14.59 -12.27 -5.99
C ASP A 381 -14.49 -13.14 -4.71
N GLU A 382 -13.93 -14.32 -4.83
CA GLU A 382 -13.79 -15.27 -3.71
C GLU A 382 -12.87 -14.77 -2.60
N THR A 383 -12.03 -13.78 -2.86
CA THR A 383 -10.90 -13.40 -2.00
C THR A 383 -10.86 -11.92 -1.63
N GLN A 384 -11.64 -11.08 -2.31
CA GLN A 384 -11.63 -9.63 -2.11
C GLN A 384 -12.99 -9.01 -2.31
N THR A 385 -13.21 -7.89 -1.64
CA THR A 385 -14.36 -7.00 -1.83
C THR A 385 -13.84 -5.60 -2.16
N ILE A 386 -14.26 -5.05 -3.29
CA ILE A 386 -13.90 -3.70 -3.74
C ILE A 386 -15.15 -2.83 -3.67
N LEU A 387 -15.11 -1.77 -2.87
CA LEU A 387 -16.15 -0.78 -2.80
C LEU A 387 -15.82 0.39 -3.74
N VAL A 388 -16.57 0.51 -4.81
CA VAL A 388 -16.56 1.70 -5.67
C VAL A 388 -17.50 2.70 -5.04
N GLU A 389 -16.96 3.76 -4.44
CA GLU A 389 -17.78 4.78 -3.74
C GLU A 389 -18.51 5.70 -4.73
N PRO A 390 -19.52 6.47 -4.29
CA PRO A 390 -20.13 7.53 -5.10
C PRO A 390 -19.06 8.47 -5.66
N ARG A 391 -19.26 8.96 -6.89
CA ARG A 391 -18.29 9.80 -7.61
C ARG A 391 -16.93 9.11 -7.84
N CYS A 392 -16.97 7.80 -8.05
CA CYS A 392 -15.84 7.01 -8.53
C CYS A 392 -16.28 6.20 -9.74
N ILE A 393 -15.35 5.88 -10.62
CA ILE A 393 -15.57 5.02 -11.78
C ILE A 393 -14.53 3.91 -11.77
N ALA A 394 -14.96 2.67 -11.77
CA ALA A 394 -14.08 1.52 -11.92
C ALA A 394 -13.97 1.12 -13.39
N HIS A 395 -12.76 1.05 -13.90
CA HIS A 395 -12.40 0.56 -15.23
C HIS A 395 -11.83 -0.84 -15.09
N ILE A 396 -12.44 -1.79 -15.78
CA ILE A 396 -12.03 -3.19 -15.76
C ILE A 396 -10.94 -3.39 -16.81
N LEU A 397 -9.76 -3.79 -16.37
CA LEU A 397 -8.61 -4.06 -17.22
C LEU A 397 -8.28 -5.56 -17.23
N THR A 398 -7.37 -5.99 -18.08
CA THR A 398 -7.02 -7.41 -18.24
C THR A 398 -6.53 -8.06 -16.94
N GLN A 399 -5.79 -7.32 -16.10
CA GLN A 399 -5.17 -7.83 -14.89
C GLN A 399 -5.56 -7.06 -13.62
N ALA A 400 -6.39 -6.01 -13.73
CA ALA A 400 -6.67 -5.14 -12.60
C ALA A 400 -8.01 -4.41 -12.76
N VAL A 401 -8.51 -3.90 -11.65
CA VAL A 401 -9.52 -2.84 -11.60
C VAL A 401 -8.79 -1.52 -11.33
N LEU A 402 -8.98 -0.54 -12.19
CA LEU A 402 -8.51 0.82 -11.99
C LEU A 402 -9.69 1.70 -11.61
N ILE A 403 -9.63 2.38 -10.48
CA ILE A 403 -10.69 3.28 -10.02
C ILE A 403 -10.23 4.71 -10.12
N GLU A 404 -10.98 5.52 -10.86
CA GLU A 404 -10.81 6.97 -10.92
C GLU A 404 -11.68 7.64 -9.86
N ILE A 405 -11.06 8.51 -9.04
CA ILE A 405 -11.73 9.32 -8.03
C ILE A 405 -12.07 10.67 -8.66
N GLN A 406 -13.35 10.97 -8.73
CA GLN A 406 -13.83 12.27 -9.20
C GLN A 406 -13.87 13.25 -8.02
N TYR A 407 -13.23 14.39 -8.19
CA TYR A 407 -13.28 15.50 -7.25
C TYR A 407 -14.21 16.59 -7.78
N ASP A 408 -14.97 17.22 -6.89
CA ASP A 408 -15.75 18.42 -7.27
C ASP A 408 -14.79 19.52 -7.73
N GLU A 409 -15.04 20.09 -8.89
CA GLU A 409 -14.28 21.23 -9.37
C GLU A 409 -14.48 22.39 -8.38
N GLY A 410 -13.46 22.70 -7.58
CA GLY A 410 -13.46 23.84 -6.66
C GLY A 410 -13.29 23.56 -5.16
N ARG A 411 -13.06 22.32 -4.73
CA ARG A 411 -12.57 22.03 -3.38
C ARG A 411 -11.17 21.41 -3.45
N PRO A 412 -10.15 22.06 -2.84
CA PRO A 412 -8.81 21.52 -2.77
C PRO A 412 -8.74 20.28 -1.86
#